data_a9b020de094539dc16c7e65d9009e700
#
_entry.id   a9b020de094539dc16c7e65d9009e700
#
_cell.length_a   1.000
_cell.length_b   1.000
_cell.length_c   1.000
_cell.angle_alpha   90.00
_cell.angle_beta   90.00
_cell.angle_gamma   90.00
#
_symmetry.space_group_name_H-M   'P 1'
#
loop_
_entity.id
_entity.type
_entity.pdbx_description
1 polymer ?
#
loop_
_entity_poly.entity_id
_entity_poly.type
_entity_poly.pdbx_seq_one_letter_code
_entity_poly.pdbx_strand_id
1 'polypeptide(L)'
;MGDGPTEARDETVERVQAMRAETARRRRGTGLVAILGVALIGLVAASFVLVRGGGGESGSSDPQAAGATKPKDTPTEAASRKSSATDGREGPNWKPFKGPVPILMYHPIQDPVPGNPYPDLFLTREDFADQVRWLAKSGYEAVTLNEVLASWSEGGTLPPKPIVLSFDDGYVSQYENAFPLMEERGWPGVLNLKARDSDIYDRQVREMVSAGWEIASHTVTHPDLPSTSETQLEDEMVSSRRILEREFDTPVTNFCYPAGRYDDRVIAAVKKAGYRSATSTESGLARPSDLWSLDRIRIELGDGSPELESKLTAAGA
;
A
#
# COMPACT_ATOMS: atom_id res chain seq x y z
N MET A 1 -11.41 29.34 25.11
CA MET A 1 -10.20 29.31 24.33
C MET A 1 -9.93 27.83 24.13
N GLY A 2 -10.13 27.35 22.93
CA GLY A 2 -10.22 25.91 22.69
C GLY A 2 -8.92 25.34 22.11
N ASP A 3 -8.35 24.37 22.81
CA ASP A 3 -7.25 23.52 22.34
C ASP A 3 -7.86 22.27 21.67
N GLY A 4 -8.45 22.43 20.50
CA GLY A 4 -9.26 21.34 19.95
C GLY A 4 -8.68 20.49 18.81
N PRO A 5 -7.83 20.96 17.89
CA PRO A 5 -7.36 20.10 16.78
C PRO A 5 -6.02 19.42 17.01
N THR A 6 -5.15 19.97 17.84
CA THR A 6 -3.77 19.49 18.00
C THR A 6 -3.68 18.26 18.92
N GLU A 7 -4.47 18.25 20.00
CA GLU A 7 -4.49 17.11 20.96
C GLU A 7 -5.03 15.83 20.35
N ALA A 8 -6.11 15.89 19.56
CA ALA A 8 -6.68 14.72 18.90
C ALA A 8 -5.73 14.10 17.84
N ARG A 9 -4.90 14.94 17.19
CA ARG A 9 -3.87 14.48 16.25
C ARG A 9 -2.72 13.77 16.96
N ASP A 10 -2.24 14.30 18.06
CA ASP A 10 -1.16 13.67 18.83
C ASP A 10 -1.58 12.33 19.44
N GLU A 11 -2.79 12.23 19.96
CA GLU A 11 -3.36 10.98 20.44
C GLU A 11 -3.40 9.89 19.33
N THR A 12 -3.80 10.26 18.12
CA THR A 12 -3.88 9.29 17.00
C THR A 12 -2.50 8.77 16.60
N VAL A 13 -1.48 9.62 16.62
CA VAL A 13 -0.08 9.23 16.31
C VAL A 13 0.48 8.27 17.36
N GLU A 14 0.34 8.62 18.64
CA GLU A 14 0.76 7.74 19.74
C GLU A 14 0.04 6.39 19.69
N ARG A 15 -1.23 6.41 19.33
CA ARG A 15 -2.07 5.24 19.16
C ARG A 15 -1.54 4.30 18.07
N VAL A 16 -1.26 4.80 16.88
CA VAL A 16 -0.72 4.00 15.76
C VAL A 16 0.67 3.45 16.09
N GLN A 17 1.52 4.22 16.77
CA GLN A 17 2.86 3.78 17.16
C GLN A 17 2.82 2.67 18.23
N ALA A 18 1.91 2.76 19.19
CA ALA A 18 1.76 1.72 20.23
C ALA A 18 1.26 0.39 19.65
N MET A 19 0.28 0.40 18.73
CA MET A 19 -0.15 -0.81 18.02
C MET A 19 0.99 -1.54 17.33
N ARG A 20 1.89 -0.78 16.70
CA ARG A 20 3.05 -1.34 15.99
C ARG A 20 4.09 -1.94 16.91
N ALA A 21 4.35 -1.29 18.05
CA ALA A 21 5.28 -1.82 19.03
C ALA A 21 4.80 -3.18 19.57
N GLU A 22 3.50 -3.35 19.69
CA GLU A 22 2.90 -4.61 20.15
C GLU A 22 2.94 -5.69 19.06
N THR A 23 2.62 -5.35 17.82
CA THR A 23 2.70 -6.27 16.67
C THR A 23 4.14 -6.74 16.45
N ALA A 24 5.13 -5.83 16.53
CA ALA A 24 6.55 -6.17 16.43
C ALA A 24 7.02 -7.09 17.59
N ARG A 25 6.50 -6.90 18.80
CA ARG A 25 6.79 -7.80 19.95
C ARG A 25 6.22 -9.20 19.75
N ARG A 26 4.99 -9.33 19.23
CA ARG A 26 4.37 -10.63 18.93
C ARG A 26 5.14 -11.39 17.85
N ARG A 27 5.58 -10.72 16.77
CA ARG A 27 6.41 -11.34 15.71
C ARG A 27 7.75 -11.85 16.22
N ARG A 28 8.40 -11.15 17.13
CA ARG A 28 9.65 -11.63 17.77
C ARG A 28 9.42 -12.84 18.66
N GLY A 29 8.28 -12.92 19.34
CA GLY A 29 7.89 -14.07 20.16
C GLY A 29 7.62 -15.33 19.32
N THR A 30 6.90 -15.22 18.21
CA THR A 30 6.60 -16.36 17.34
C THR A 30 7.81 -16.83 16.54
N GLY A 31 8.72 -15.92 16.15
CA GLY A 31 9.97 -16.30 15.47
C GLY A 31 10.91 -17.11 16.35
N LEU A 32 10.96 -16.85 17.65
CA LEU A 32 11.81 -17.57 18.60
C LEU A 32 11.32 -19.00 18.83
N VAL A 33 10.00 -19.22 18.83
CA VAL A 33 9.41 -20.57 18.98
C VAL A 33 9.62 -21.40 17.70
N ALA A 34 9.57 -20.80 16.52
CA ALA A 34 9.83 -21.50 15.25
C ALA A 34 11.30 -21.91 15.09
N ILE A 35 12.26 -21.09 15.54
CA ILE A 35 13.69 -21.40 15.47
C ILE A 35 14.06 -22.53 16.45
N LEU A 36 13.44 -22.60 17.62
CA LEU A 36 13.65 -23.69 18.56
C LEU A 36 13.04 -25.03 18.07
N GLY A 37 11.95 -25.00 17.32
CA GLY A 37 11.32 -26.19 16.73
C GLY A 37 12.15 -26.80 15.60
N VAL A 38 12.80 -25.98 14.76
CA VAL A 38 13.65 -26.46 13.65
C VAL A 38 15.00 -26.99 14.14
N ALA A 39 15.54 -26.46 15.24
CA ALA A 39 16.79 -26.95 15.80
C ALA A 39 16.67 -28.36 16.42
N LEU A 40 15.49 -28.77 16.89
CA LEU A 40 15.28 -30.11 17.45
C LEU A 40 15.06 -31.22 16.40
N ILE A 41 14.63 -30.86 15.19
CA ILE A 41 14.42 -31.82 14.07
C ILE A 41 15.72 -32.08 13.30
N GLY A 42 16.68 -31.14 13.31
CA GLY A 42 17.98 -31.28 12.61
C GLY A 42 18.96 -32.24 13.28
N LEU A 43 18.78 -32.64 14.53
CA LEU A 43 19.73 -33.48 15.30
C LEU A 43 19.50 -35.00 15.16
N VAL A 44 18.41 -35.43 14.53
CA VAL A 44 18.08 -36.85 14.35
C VAL A 44 18.45 -37.38 12.94
N ALA A 45 18.77 -36.53 11.98
CA ALA A 45 19.05 -36.92 10.58
C ALA A 45 20.56 -37.10 10.23
N ALA A 46 21.50 -36.84 11.15
CA ALA A 46 22.92 -36.84 10.86
C ALA A 46 23.68 -38.12 11.23
N SER A 47 23.02 -39.26 11.53
CA SER A 47 23.70 -40.48 12.02
C SER A 47 23.66 -41.69 11.08
N PHE A 48 23.33 -41.56 9.81
CA PHE A 48 23.22 -42.76 8.96
C PHE A 48 23.67 -42.51 7.52
N VAL A 49 24.98 -42.17 7.26
CA VAL A 49 25.68 -42.55 6.02
C VAL A 49 27.19 -42.36 6.23
N LEU A 50 27.84 -43.42 6.61
CA LEU A 50 29.28 -43.57 6.44
C LEU A 50 29.63 -45.06 6.40
N VAL A 51 29.54 -45.73 5.24
CA VAL A 51 30.37 -46.90 4.87
C VAL A 51 30.23 -47.21 3.37
N ARG A 52 31.43 -47.39 2.75
CA ARG A 52 31.79 -47.95 1.43
C ARG A 52 31.80 -46.99 0.24
N GLY A 53 32.87 -46.78 -0.47
CA GLY A 53 34.13 -47.49 -0.65
C GLY A 53 34.50 -47.54 -2.14
N GLY A 54 35.69 -47.04 -2.47
CA GLY A 54 36.54 -47.63 -3.46
C GLY A 54 36.54 -47.20 -4.92
N GLY A 55 37.61 -46.52 -5.36
CA GLY A 55 38.43 -47.03 -6.49
C GLY A 55 38.31 -46.33 -7.86
N GLY A 56 39.48 -45.81 -8.36
CA GLY A 56 39.92 -45.90 -9.74
C GLY A 56 39.99 -44.57 -10.54
N GLU A 57 41.10 -43.91 -10.52
CA GLU A 57 42.20 -43.68 -11.51
C GLU A 57 41.87 -43.03 -12.87
N SER A 58 42.50 -41.85 -13.04
CA SER A 58 43.43 -41.42 -14.11
C SER A 58 42.91 -41.11 -15.53
N GLY A 59 43.36 -39.95 -16.03
CA GLY A 59 43.41 -39.65 -17.45
C GLY A 59 43.52 -38.17 -17.80
N SER A 60 44.76 -37.67 -17.84
CA SER A 60 45.23 -36.38 -18.35
C SER A 60 44.94 -36.15 -19.83
N SER A 61 44.68 -34.93 -20.23
CA SER A 61 45.42 -34.21 -21.29
C SER A 61 44.71 -32.91 -21.71
N ASP A 62 45.37 -31.80 -21.44
CA ASP A 62 45.35 -30.60 -22.30
C ASP A 62 46.26 -30.86 -23.51
N PRO A 63 46.26 -30.08 -24.62
CA PRO A 63 46.15 -28.63 -24.70
C PRO A 63 45.55 -28.04 -26.03
N GLN A 64 45.48 -26.76 -26.07
CA GLN A 64 45.84 -25.86 -27.17
C GLN A 64 44.76 -24.97 -27.80
N ALA A 65 45.14 -23.70 -27.70
CA ALA A 65 44.51 -22.48 -28.15
C ALA A 65 44.26 -22.38 -29.67
N ALA A 66 43.24 -21.63 -30.06
CA ALA A 66 43.34 -20.61 -31.12
C ALA A 66 42.01 -19.90 -31.36
N GLY A 67 42.09 -18.57 -31.51
CA GLY A 67 41.19 -17.82 -32.41
C GLY A 67 40.24 -16.84 -31.78
N ALA A 68 40.74 -15.65 -31.46
CA ALA A 68 39.93 -14.46 -31.20
C ALA A 68 39.24 -14.00 -32.50
N THR A 69 37.93 -13.83 -32.45
CA THR A 69 37.22 -12.86 -33.30
C THR A 69 36.19 -12.13 -32.46
N LYS A 70 36.43 -10.83 -32.28
CA LYS A 70 35.45 -9.86 -31.75
C LYS A 70 34.25 -9.82 -32.68
N PRO A 71 33.02 -9.84 -32.16
CA PRO A 71 31.87 -9.31 -32.86
C PRO A 71 31.76 -7.79 -32.57
N LYS A 72 31.54 -7.07 -33.64
CA LYS A 72 31.26 -5.65 -33.74
C LYS A 72 30.07 -5.24 -32.85
N ASP A 73 30.29 -4.20 -32.07
CA ASP A 73 29.22 -3.46 -31.40
C ASP A 73 28.28 -2.84 -32.43
N THR A 74 27.09 -3.37 -32.52
CA THR A 74 25.95 -2.66 -33.12
C THR A 74 25.14 -2.08 -31.95
N PRO A 75 24.86 -0.76 -31.92
CA PRO A 75 24.00 -0.20 -30.90
C PRO A 75 22.58 -0.74 -31.15
N THR A 76 22.15 -1.65 -30.30
CA THR A 76 20.72 -1.98 -30.23
C THR A 76 20.01 -0.77 -29.67
N GLU A 77 19.25 -0.15 -30.54
CA GLU A 77 18.27 0.87 -30.27
C GLU A 77 17.48 0.46 -29.02
N ALA A 78 17.72 1.17 -27.92
CA ALA A 78 16.89 1.10 -26.74
C ALA A 78 15.51 1.59 -27.15
N ALA A 79 14.66 0.65 -27.52
CA ALA A 79 13.24 0.90 -27.71
C ALA A 79 12.74 1.56 -26.42
N SER A 80 12.49 2.85 -26.53
CA SER A 80 11.74 3.64 -25.57
C SER A 80 10.43 2.89 -25.32
N ARG A 81 10.41 2.06 -24.28
CA ARG A 81 9.16 1.59 -23.70
C ARG A 81 8.50 2.83 -23.12
N LYS A 82 7.63 3.45 -23.92
CA LYS A 82 6.62 4.35 -23.40
C LYS A 82 5.90 3.56 -22.31
N SER A 83 6.15 3.94 -21.07
CA SER A 83 5.36 3.54 -19.93
C SER A 83 3.95 4.09 -20.15
N SER A 84 3.08 3.29 -20.73
CA SER A 84 1.65 3.54 -20.70
C SER A 84 1.14 3.10 -19.32
N ALA A 85 1.40 3.93 -18.32
CA ALA A 85 0.85 3.76 -16.98
C ALA A 85 -0.62 4.20 -16.90
N THR A 86 -1.36 4.10 -18.00
CA THR A 86 -2.80 4.36 -18.09
C THR A 86 -3.41 3.37 -19.07
N ASP A 87 -3.35 2.08 -18.74
CA ASP A 87 -4.39 1.18 -19.23
C ASP A 87 -5.62 1.45 -18.34
N GLY A 88 -6.22 2.64 -18.55
CA GLY A 88 -7.38 3.09 -17.80
C GLY A 88 -8.54 2.15 -18.09
N ARG A 89 -9.15 1.59 -17.04
CA ARG A 89 -10.45 0.95 -17.18
C ARG A 89 -11.39 1.97 -17.85
N GLU A 90 -12.20 1.50 -18.76
CA GLU A 90 -13.22 2.31 -19.41
C GLU A 90 -14.58 1.67 -19.16
N GLY A 91 -15.56 2.49 -18.80
CA GLY A 91 -16.93 2.07 -18.65
C GLY A 91 -17.85 2.79 -19.66
N PRO A 92 -19.02 2.20 -19.96
CA PRO A 92 -19.90 2.74 -21.01
C PRO A 92 -20.41 4.16 -20.74
N ASN A 93 -20.37 4.63 -19.49
CA ASN A 93 -20.82 5.96 -19.07
C ASN A 93 -19.71 6.84 -18.49
N TRP A 94 -18.45 6.42 -18.60
CA TRP A 94 -17.32 7.17 -18.08
C TRP A 94 -17.05 8.41 -18.96
N LYS A 95 -16.74 9.54 -18.33
CA LYS A 95 -16.50 10.84 -18.98
C LYS A 95 -15.36 11.58 -18.32
N PRO A 96 -14.72 12.57 -19.00
CA PRO A 96 -13.82 13.48 -18.36
C PRO A 96 -14.46 14.10 -17.12
N PHE A 97 -13.77 13.99 -15.97
CA PHE A 97 -14.28 14.44 -14.68
C PHE A 97 -13.25 15.35 -14.01
N LYS A 98 -13.67 16.54 -13.60
CA LYS A 98 -12.81 17.55 -12.99
C LYS A 98 -13.28 17.95 -11.59
N GLY A 99 -14.37 17.36 -11.12
CA GLY A 99 -14.92 17.63 -9.80
C GLY A 99 -14.11 17.02 -8.67
N PRO A 100 -14.47 17.34 -7.42
CA PRO A 100 -13.91 16.72 -6.24
C PRO A 100 -14.33 15.24 -6.18
N VAL A 101 -13.47 14.41 -5.59
CA VAL A 101 -13.69 12.96 -5.43
C VAL A 101 -13.58 12.57 -3.96
N PRO A 102 -14.54 11.84 -3.40
CA PRO A 102 -14.40 11.29 -2.05
C PRO A 102 -13.35 10.17 -2.03
N ILE A 103 -12.44 10.24 -1.06
CA ILE A 103 -11.47 9.18 -0.75
C ILE A 103 -11.78 8.67 0.65
N LEU A 104 -12.25 7.43 0.77
CA LEU A 104 -12.50 6.79 2.06
C LEU A 104 -11.19 6.25 2.63
N MET A 105 -10.98 6.44 3.94
CA MET A 105 -9.77 6.02 4.65
C MET A 105 -10.10 4.89 5.61
N TYR A 106 -9.67 3.68 5.28
CA TYR A 106 -9.82 2.46 6.07
C TYR A 106 -8.48 2.03 6.67
N HIS A 107 -8.54 1.27 7.77
CA HIS A 107 -7.42 0.58 8.40
C HIS A 107 -7.72 -0.93 8.51
N PRO A 108 -7.67 -1.63 9.67
CA PRO A 108 -8.05 -3.04 9.73
C PRO A 108 -9.54 -3.26 9.45
N ILE A 109 -9.85 -4.19 8.56
CA ILE A 109 -11.24 -4.63 8.30
C ILE A 109 -11.49 -5.94 9.07
N GLN A 110 -11.76 -5.81 10.36
CA GLN A 110 -12.01 -6.92 11.28
C GLN A 110 -12.52 -6.38 12.60
N ASP A 111 -13.04 -7.26 13.44
CA ASP A 111 -13.40 -6.90 14.82
C ASP A 111 -12.16 -6.41 15.58
N PRO A 112 -12.33 -5.42 16.48
CA PRO A 112 -11.23 -4.98 17.34
C PRO A 112 -10.80 -6.11 18.27
N VAL A 113 -9.48 -6.27 18.42
CA VAL A 113 -8.94 -7.24 19.40
C VAL A 113 -9.23 -6.72 20.82
N PRO A 114 -9.78 -7.54 21.73
CA PRO A 114 -10.03 -7.14 23.11
C PRO A 114 -8.78 -6.54 23.77
N GLY A 115 -8.94 -5.36 24.37
CA GLY A 115 -7.84 -4.61 24.98
C GLY A 115 -6.94 -3.85 23.97
N ASN A 116 -7.29 -3.81 22.70
CA ASN A 116 -6.62 -2.94 21.76
C ASN A 116 -6.87 -1.46 22.17
N PRO A 117 -5.81 -0.63 22.28
CA PRO A 117 -5.97 0.76 22.70
C PRO A 117 -6.64 1.66 21.67
N TYR A 118 -6.84 1.17 20.45
CA TYR A 118 -7.35 1.97 19.31
C TYR A 118 -8.45 1.23 18.55
N PRO A 119 -9.58 0.90 19.20
CA PRO A 119 -10.66 0.16 18.55
C PRO A 119 -11.32 0.96 17.43
N ASP A 120 -11.30 2.27 17.49
CA ASP A 120 -11.85 3.20 16.50
C ASP A 120 -11.16 3.15 15.11
N LEU A 121 -9.96 2.57 15.02
CA LEU A 121 -9.31 2.33 13.72
C LEU A 121 -9.84 1.08 12.99
N PHE A 122 -10.65 0.28 13.64
CA PHE A 122 -11.19 -0.95 13.06
C PHE A 122 -12.55 -0.70 12.41
N LEU A 123 -12.85 -1.46 11.37
CA LEU A 123 -14.21 -1.60 10.86
C LEU A 123 -14.51 -3.08 10.75
N THR A 124 -15.68 -3.52 11.20
CA THR A 124 -16.05 -4.92 11.07
C THR A 124 -16.22 -5.32 9.60
N ARG A 125 -16.01 -6.59 9.28
CA ARG A 125 -16.28 -7.10 7.93
C ARG A 125 -17.74 -6.90 7.52
N GLU A 126 -18.66 -6.98 8.47
CA GLU A 126 -20.08 -6.80 8.25
C GLU A 126 -20.41 -5.37 7.87
N ASP A 127 -19.91 -4.37 8.62
CA ASP A 127 -20.09 -2.94 8.31
C ASP A 127 -19.44 -2.59 6.97
N PHE A 128 -18.24 -3.09 6.70
CA PHE A 128 -17.60 -2.88 5.40
C PHE A 128 -18.44 -3.45 4.25
N ALA A 129 -18.98 -4.66 4.40
CA ALA A 129 -19.86 -5.26 3.40
C ALA A 129 -21.15 -4.46 3.22
N ASP A 130 -21.69 -3.87 4.29
CA ASP A 130 -22.85 -2.99 4.25
C ASP A 130 -22.52 -1.71 3.48
N GLN A 131 -21.42 -1.07 3.78
CA GLN A 131 -20.95 0.12 3.06
C GLN A 131 -20.76 -0.14 1.56
N VAL A 132 -20.08 -1.24 1.18
CA VAL A 132 -19.86 -1.60 -0.24
C VAL A 132 -21.17 -1.84 -0.97
N ARG A 133 -22.16 -2.49 -0.34
CA ARG A 133 -23.49 -2.69 -0.91
C ARG A 133 -24.22 -1.36 -1.11
N TRP A 134 -24.17 -0.49 -0.10
CA TRP A 134 -24.83 0.81 -0.13
C TRP A 134 -24.20 1.71 -1.21
N LEU A 135 -22.87 1.80 -1.28
CA LEU A 135 -22.16 2.57 -2.30
C LEU A 135 -22.60 2.14 -3.72
N ALA A 136 -22.60 0.84 -3.99
CA ALA A 136 -23.02 0.32 -5.29
C ALA A 136 -24.49 0.67 -5.60
N LYS A 137 -25.38 0.51 -4.61
CA LYS A 137 -26.82 0.85 -4.76
C LYS A 137 -27.02 2.34 -5.00
N SER A 138 -26.19 3.19 -4.40
CA SER A 138 -26.23 4.65 -4.54
C SER A 138 -25.57 5.16 -5.82
N GLY A 139 -25.06 4.24 -6.67
CA GLY A 139 -24.46 4.53 -7.97
C GLY A 139 -23.00 4.97 -7.91
N TYR A 140 -22.34 4.81 -6.78
CA TYR A 140 -20.88 4.97 -6.71
C TYR A 140 -20.17 3.82 -7.41
N GLU A 141 -19.01 4.13 -7.99
CA GLU A 141 -18.12 3.15 -8.61
C GLU A 141 -16.69 3.43 -8.14
N ALA A 142 -16.03 2.38 -7.62
CA ALA A 142 -14.68 2.51 -7.09
C ALA A 142 -13.66 2.67 -8.22
N VAL A 143 -12.76 3.62 -8.03
CA VAL A 143 -11.65 3.94 -8.92
C VAL A 143 -10.34 4.04 -8.13
N THR A 144 -9.22 3.93 -8.83
CA THR A 144 -7.90 4.17 -8.23
C THR A 144 -7.62 5.67 -8.14
N LEU A 145 -6.64 6.05 -7.31
CA LEU A 145 -6.18 7.45 -7.24
C LEU A 145 -5.46 7.84 -8.54
N ASN A 146 -4.78 6.91 -9.20
CA ASN A 146 -4.17 7.15 -10.52
C ASN A 146 -5.22 7.48 -11.59
N GLU A 147 -6.37 6.79 -11.62
CA GLU A 147 -7.48 7.11 -12.53
C GLU A 147 -8.03 8.52 -12.25
N VAL A 148 -8.17 8.88 -10.97
CA VAL A 148 -8.59 10.24 -10.58
C VAL A 148 -7.61 11.29 -11.09
N LEU A 149 -6.31 11.12 -10.85
CA LEU A 149 -5.28 12.06 -11.30
C LEU A 149 -5.22 12.15 -12.84
N ALA A 150 -5.36 11.03 -13.54
CA ALA A 150 -5.39 11.00 -15.00
C ALA A 150 -6.60 11.79 -15.54
N SER A 151 -7.77 11.67 -14.91
CA SER A 151 -8.94 12.45 -15.29
C SER A 151 -8.76 13.94 -15.02
N TRP A 152 -8.12 14.30 -13.91
CA TRP A 152 -7.88 15.71 -13.56
C TRP A 152 -6.86 16.41 -14.46
N SER A 153 -5.81 15.72 -14.93
CA SER A 153 -4.66 16.32 -15.61
C SER A 153 -4.41 15.84 -17.04
N GLU A 154 -4.77 14.58 -17.36
CA GLU A 154 -4.35 13.89 -18.60
C GLU A 154 -5.51 13.58 -19.56
N GLY A 155 -6.74 14.01 -19.22
CA GLY A 155 -7.92 13.77 -20.06
C GLY A 155 -8.52 12.37 -19.90
N GLY A 156 -8.17 11.64 -18.84
CA GLY A 156 -8.80 10.38 -18.48
C GLY A 156 -10.29 10.54 -18.15
N THR A 157 -10.99 9.44 -18.08
CA THR A 157 -12.44 9.38 -17.80
C THR A 157 -12.71 8.72 -16.47
N LEU A 158 -13.82 9.09 -15.80
CA LEU A 158 -14.31 8.48 -14.57
C LEU A 158 -15.81 8.19 -14.68
N PRO A 159 -16.33 7.28 -13.84
CA PRO A 159 -17.76 7.06 -13.72
C PRO A 159 -18.47 8.34 -13.22
N PRO A 160 -19.80 8.42 -13.35
CA PRO A 160 -20.57 9.59 -12.90
C PRO A 160 -20.45 9.91 -11.41
N LYS A 161 -20.26 8.88 -10.57
CA LYS A 161 -20.04 9.00 -9.13
C LYS A 161 -18.78 8.23 -8.73
N PRO A 162 -17.58 8.77 -9.00
CA PRO A 162 -16.33 8.10 -8.64
C PRO A 162 -16.09 8.17 -7.13
N ILE A 163 -15.51 7.10 -6.57
CA ILE A 163 -15.06 7.05 -5.18
C ILE A 163 -13.77 6.26 -5.08
N VAL A 164 -12.86 6.67 -4.21
CA VAL A 164 -11.64 5.92 -3.91
C VAL A 164 -11.78 5.26 -2.54
N LEU A 165 -11.54 3.95 -2.46
CA LEU A 165 -11.43 3.23 -1.20
C LEU A 165 -9.95 3.01 -0.92
N SER A 166 -9.40 3.71 0.08
CA SER A 166 -7.97 3.63 0.45
C SER A 166 -7.78 2.91 1.78
N PHE A 167 -6.76 2.06 1.85
CA PHE A 167 -6.49 1.17 2.97
C PHE A 167 -5.08 1.40 3.47
N ASP A 168 -4.94 1.88 4.70
CA ASP A 168 -3.66 2.26 5.28
C ASP A 168 -2.98 1.07 5.97
N ASP A 169 -1.65 1.12 6.07
CA ASP A 169 -0.76 0.25 6.85
C ASP A 169 -0.49 -1.16 6.30
N GLY A 170 -1.31 -1.71 5.41
CA GLY A 170 -1.13 -3.06 4.89
C GLY A 170 -1.44 -4.15 5.94
N TYR A 171 -2.67 -4.16 6.47
CA TYR A 171 -3.18 -5.23 7.33
C TYR A 171 -3.65 -6.45 6.52
N VAL A 172 -3.38 -7.65 7.01
CA VAL A 172 -3.83 -8.90 6.36
C VAL A 172 -5.36 -8.95 6.20
N SER A 173 -6.10 -8.35 7.13
CA SER A 173 -7.56 -8.29 7.08
C SER A 173 -8.12 -7.48 5.89
N GLN A 174 -7.32 -6.61 5.28
CA GLN A 174 -7.70 -5.91 4.05
C GLN A 174 -7.79 -6.89 2.87
N TYR A 175 -6.88 -7.86 2.79
CA TYR A 175 -6.95 -8.93 1.82
C TYR A 175 -8.06 -9.94 2.16
N GLU A 176 -8.15 -10.37 3.42
CA GLU A 176 -9.07 -11.45 3.81
C GLU A 176 -10.55 -11.01 3.80
N ASN A 177 -10.82 -9.75 4.13
CA ASN A 177 -12.17 -9.25 4.37
C ASN A 177 -12.64 -8.17 3.40
N ALA A 178 -11.76 -7.27 2.91
CA ALA A 178 -12.16 -6.22 1.98
C ALA A 178 -12.02 -6.66 0.51
N PHE A 179 -10.89 -7.25 0.15
CA PHE A 179 -10.59 -7.59 -1.24
C PHE A 179 -11.67 -8.47 -1.91
N PRO A 180 -12.16 -9.58 -1.31
CA PRO A 180 -13.18 -10.41 -1.95
C PRO A 180 -14.49 -9.67 -2.22
N LEU A 181 -14.91 -8.80 -1.31
CA LEU A 181 -16.16 -8.03 -1.44
C LEU A 181 -16.08 -6.97 -2.55
N MET A 182 -14.88 -6.42 -2.78
CA MET A 182 -14.64 -5.46 -3.85
C MET A 182 -14.42 -6.18 -5.19
N GLU A 183 -13.70 -7.31 -5.19
CA GLU A 183 -13.46 -8.12 -6.38
C GLU A 183 -14.75 -8.64 -7.02
N GLU A 184 -15.74 -9.08 -6.22
CA GLU A 184 -17.08 -9.47 -6.70
C GLU A 184 -17.77 -8.38 -7.55
N ARG A 185 -17.33 -7.13 -7.43
CA ARG A 185 -17.85 -5.97 -8.16
C ARG A 185 -16.89 -5.46 -9.23
N GLY A 186 -15.70 -6.05 -9.37
CA GLY A 186 -14.64 -5.52 -10.20
C GLY A 186 -14.11 -4.16 -9.72
N TRP A 187 -14.24 -3.87 -8.44
CA TRP A 187 -13.80 -2.62 -7.83
C TRP A 187 -12.36 -2.69 -7.35
N PRO A 188 -11.48 -1.79 -7.79
CA PRO A 188 -10.14 -1.65 -7.22
C PRO A 188 -10.18 -0.91 -5.90
N GLY A 189 -9.10 -1.04 -5.15
CA GLY A 189 -8.78 -0.19 -4.01
C GLY A 189 -7.40 0.42 -4.14
N VAL A 190 -7.01 1.25 -3.17
CA VAL A 190 -5.67 1.81 -3.04
C VAL A 190 -5.05 1.31 -1.74
N LEU A 191 -3.96 0.56 -1.83
CA LEU A 191 -3.17 0.10 -0.68
C LEU A 191 -2.09 1.14 -0.37
N ASN A 192 -2.22 1.85 0.73
CA ASN A 192 -1.17 2.69 1.28
C ASN A 192 -0.22 1.81 2.10
N LEU A 193 0.80 1.24 1.44
CA LEU A 193 1.68 0.25 2.03
C LEU A 193 2.92 0.88 2.68
N LYS A 194 3.21 0.45 3.90
CA LYS A 194 4.57 0.57 4.45
C LYS A 194 5.48 -0.39 3.68
N ALA A 195 6.62 0.09 3.23
CA ALA A 195 7.56 -0.76 2.50
C ALA A 195 8.21 -1.84 3.39
N ARG A 196 8.08 -1.71 4.72
CA ARG A 196 8.46 -2.72 5.71
C ARG A 196 7.39 -2.81 6.80
N ASP A 197 7.36 -3.93 7.50
CA ASP A 197 6.48 -4.17 8.64
C ASP A 197 4.96 -4.06 8.33
N SER A 198 4.57 -4.30 7.09
CA SER A 198 3.16 -4.57 6.74
C SER A 198 2.77 -5.98 7.17
N ASP A 199 1.52 -6.19 7.61
CA ASP A 199 1.04 -7.51 8.03
C ASP A 199 0.63 -8.39 6.85
N ILE A 200 0.20 -7.75 5.76
CA ILE A 200 -0.19 -8.42 4.52
C ILE A 200 1.03 -9.07 3.86
N TYR A 201 0.85 -10.26 3.29
CA TYR A 201 1.91 -11.00 2.62
C TYR A 201 2.07 -10.54 1.17
N ASP A 202 3.31 -10.52 0.65
CA ASP A 202 3.63 -10.11 -0.73
C ASP A 202 2.77 -10.83 -1.78
N ARG A 203 2.51 -12.12 -1.59
CA ARG A 203 1.62 -12.89 -2.49
C ARG A 203 0.22 -12.31 -2.55
N GLN A 204 -0.33 -11.89 -1.43
CA GLN A 204 -1.67 -11.29 -1.33
C GLN A 204 -1.69 -9.92 -2.02
N VAL A 205 -0.66 -9.10 -1.79
CA VAL A 205 -0.52 -7.80 -2.48
C VAL A 205 -0.43 -8.00 -4.00
N ARG A 206 0.36 -8.98 -4.49
CA ARG A 206 0.46 -9.27 -5.93
C ARG A 206 -0.89 -9.69 -6.52
N GLU A 207 -1.68 -10.45 -5.80
CA GLU A 207 -3.03 -10.85 -6.22
C GLU A 207 -3.95 -9.63 -6.33
N MET A 208 -3.95 -8.74 -5.32
CA MET A 208 -4.72 -7.50 -5.35
C MET A 208 -4.28 -6.59 -6.51
N VAL A 209 -2.97 -6.42 -6.73
CA VAL A 209 -2.44 -5.65 -7.87
C VAL A 209 -2.87 -6.26 -9.21
N SER A 210 -2.86 -7.60 -9.33
CA SER A 210 -3.31 -8.30 -10.53
C SER A 210 -4.80 -8.11 -10.80
N ALA A 211 -5.59 -7.85 -9.75
CA ALA A 211 -7.01 -7.50 -9.82
C ALA A 211 -7.26 -5.98 -10.03
N GLY A 212 -6.20 -5.19 -10.28
CA GLY A 212 -6.31 -3.77 -10.59
C GLY A 212 -6.19 -2.82 -9.40
N TRP A 213 -5.80 -3.32 -8.21
CA TRP A 213 -5.54 -2.46 -7.06
C TRP A 213 -4.25 -1.65 -7.27
N GLU A 214 -4.28 -0.42 -6.77
CA GLU A 214 -3.14 0.49 -6.77
C GLU A 214 -2.33 0.34 -5.48
N ILE A 215 -0.99 0.45 -5.58
CA ILE A 215 -0.12 0.66 -4.43
C ILE A 215 0.26 2.13 -4.36
N ALA A 216 0.03 2.74 -3.20
CA ALA A 216 0.61 4.02 -2.81
C ALA A 216 1.60 3.81 -1.65
N SER A 217 2.59 4.66 -1.56
CA SER A 217 3.59 4.57 -0.49
C SER A 217 3.07 5.15 0.82
N HIS A 218 3.32 4.42 1.92
CA HIS A 218 3.09 4.90 3.29
C HIS A 218 4.39 4.89 4.09
N THR A 219 5.50 5.35 3.46
CA THR A 219 6.86 5.34 3.98
C THR A 219 7.49 3.95 4.14
N VAL A 220 8.73 3.88 4.60
CA VAL A 220 9.39 2.62 4.94
C VAL A 220 8.91 2.11 6.29
N THR A 221 8.96 2.97 7.34
CA THR A 221 8.78 2.58 8.74
C THR A 221 7.65 3.31 9.46
N HIS A 222 6.93 4.20 8.76
CA HIS A 222 5.86 5.04 9.28
C HIS A 222 6.29 5.95 10.46
N PRO A 223 7.31 6.78 10.29
CA PRO A 223 7.73 7.70 11.33
C PRO A 223 6.81 8.93 11.41
N ASP A 224 6.97 9.71 12.48
CA ASP A 224 6.45 11.07 12.52
C ASP A 224 7.30 11.99 11.63
N LEU A 225 6.87 12.18 10.38
CA LEU A 225 7.67 12.83 9.34
C LEU A 225 8.17 14.25 9.69
N PRO A 226 7.34 15.14 10.29
CA PRO A 226 7.81 16.46 10.71
C PRO A 226 8.96 16.41 11.73
N SER A 227 9.10 15.33 12.48
CA SER A 227 10.14 15.14 13.50
C SER A 227 11.39 14.42 13.00
N THR A 228 11.41 13.97 11.73
CA THR A 228 12.57 13.26 11.16
C THR A 228 13.66 14.22 10.69
N SER A 229 14.91 13.75 10.66
CA SER A 229 16.03 14.47 10.01
C SER A 229 15.85 14.48 8.48
N GLU A 230 16.54 15.41 7.79
CA GLU A 230 16.48 15.49 6.30
C GLU A 230 16.91 14.18 5.64
N THR A 231 17.99 13.57 6.12
CA THR A 231 18.50 12.31 5.57
C THR A 231 17.50 11.16 5.76
N GLN A 232 16.90 11.08 6.94
CA GLN A 232 15.89 10.07 7.24
C GLN A 232 14.63 10.32 6.43
N LEU A 233 14.20 11.58 6.29
CA LEU A 233 13.04 11.95 5.50
C LEU A 233 13.21 11.54 4.03
N GLU A 234 14.39 11.83 3.44
CA GLU A 234 14.70 11.43 2.06
C GLU A 234 14.69 9.89 1.91
N ASP A 235 15.25 9.16 2.87
CA ASP A 235 15.24 7.68 2.86
C ASP A 235 13.82 7.11 2.96
N GLU A 236 12.99 7.63 3.87
CA GLU A 236 11.58 7.21 4.01
C GLU A 236 10.77 7.41 2.72
N MET A 237 11.05 8.46 1.94
CA MET A 237 10.35 8.75 0.68
C MET A 237 10.89 7.95 -0.49
N VAL A 238 12.22 7.99 -0.70
CA VAL A 238 12.85 7.40 -1.90
C VAL A 238 12.94 5.88 -1.78
N SER A 239 13.33 5.38 -0.60
CA SER A 239 13.50 3.94 -0.40
C SER A 239 12.16 3.21 -0.38
N SER A 240 11.10 3.80 0.21
CA SER A 240 9.77 3.17 0.19
C SER A 240 9.28 2.98 -1.24
N ARG A 241 9.34 4.00 -2.08
CA ARG A 241 8.96 3.92 -3.48
C ARG A 241 9.72 2.82 -4.21
N ARG A 242 11.06 2.83 -4.13
CA ARG A 242 11.93 1.85 -4.80
C ARG A 242 11.69 0.42 -4.34
N ILE A 243 11.46 0.21 -3.04
CA ILE A 243 11.18 -1.11 -2.48
C ILE A 243 9.86 -1.63 -3.04
N LEU A 244 8.79 -0.84 -2.95
CA LEU A 244 7.46 -1.23 -3.41
C LEU A 244 7.41 -1.45 -4.93
N GLU A 245 7.99 -0.55 -5.73
CA GLU A 245 8.06 -0.69 -7.19
C GLU A 245 8.81 -1.98 -7.60
N ARG A 246 9.95 -2.27 -6.96
CA ARG A 246 10.73 -3.49 -7.23
C ARG A 246 10.02 -4.75 -6.78
N GLU A 247 9.39 -4.70 -5.58
CA GLU A 247 8.74 -5.86 -4.98
C GLU A 247 7.52 -6.29 -5.77
N PHE A 248 6.71 -5.33 -6.22
CA PHE A 248 5.41 -5.63 -6.83
C PHE A 248 5.37 -5.39 -8.34
N ASP A 249 6.47 -4.99 -8.97
CA ASP A 249 6.60 -4.71 -10.41
C ASP A 249 5.49 -3.78 -10.93
N THR A 250 5.16 -2.75 -10.14
CA THR A 250 4.11 -1.78 -10.45
C THR A 250 4.57 -0.36 -10.08
N PRO A 251 4.20 0.69 -10.85
CA PRO A 251 4.53 2.07 -10.50
C PRO A 251 3.88 2.48 -9.17
N VAL A 252 4.66 3.14 -8.30
CA VAL A 252 4.18 3.73 -7.04
C VAL A 252 4.28 5.24 -7.15
N THR A 253 3.19 5.87 -7.55
CA THR A 253 3.16 7.29 -7.92
C THR A 253 2.49 8.19 -6.89
N ASN A 254 1.79 7.62 -5.92
CA ASN A 254 1.06 8.35 -4.90
C ASN A 254 1.61 8.05 -3.51
N PHE A 255 1.45 8.99 -2.61
CA PHE A 255 1.95 8.94 -1.24
C PHE A 255 0.80 9.12 -0.24
N CYS A 256 0.94 8.54 0.95
CA CYS A 256 0.03 8.77 2.08
C CYS A 256 0.85 9.17 3.30
N TYR A 257 0.56 10.33 3.88
CA TYR A 257 1.29 10.80 5.07
C TYR A 257 0.95 9.94 6.29
N PRO A 258 1.96 9.35 6.97
CA PRO A 258 1.77 8.71 8.26
C PRO A 258 1.00 9.58 9.24
N ALA A 259 -0.12 9.04 9.77
CA ALA A 259 -1.03 9.76 10.66
C ALA A 259 -1.49 11.14 10.12
N GLY A 260 -1.39 11.39 8.83
CA GLY A 260 -1.73 12.65 8.18
C GLY A 260 -0.79 13.81 8.54
N ARG A 261 0.38 13.55 9.14
CA ARG A 261 1.30 14.61 9.60
C ARG A 261 2.31 15.00 8.54
N TYR A 262 2.33 16.28 8.20
CA TYR A 262 3.24 16.87 7.22
C TYR A 262 3.48 18.36 7.52
N ASP A 263 4.54 18.90 6.95
CA ASP A 263 4.87 20.30 6.86
C ASP A 263 5.41 20.62 5.45
N ASP A 264 5.77 21.86 5.18
CA ASP A 264 6.30 22.27 3.87
C ASP A 264 7.56 21.51 3.48
N ARG A 265 8.40 21.13 4.45
CA ARG A 265 9.63 20.36 4.26
C ARG A 265 9.30 18.93 3.82
N VAL A 266 8.30 18.31 4.47
CA VAL A 266 7.81 16.97 4.12
C VAL A 266 7.19 16.97 2.72
N ILE A 267 6.36 17.97 2.40
CA ILE A 267 5.79 18.14 1.05
C ILE A 267 6.90 18.26 -0.01
N ALA A 268 7.93 19.06 0.28
CA ALA A 268 9.07 19.22 -0.64
C ALA A 268 9.82 17.88 -0.86
N ALA A 269 9.99 17.08 0.18
CA ALA A 269 10.62 15.76 0.09
C ALA A 269 9.78 14.77 -0.74
N VAL A 270 8.45 14.74 -0.55
CA VAL A 270 7.53 13.92 -1.35
C VAL A 270 7.61 14.30 -2.84
N LYS A 271 7.60 15.59 -3.15
CA LYS A 271 7.77 16.09 -4.52
C LYS A 271 9.12 15.69 -5.11
N LYS A 272 10.22 15.87 -4.34
CA LYS A 272 11.58 15.51 -4.76
C LYS A 272 11.73 14.01 -5.02
N ALA A 273 11.03 13.16 -4.28
CA ALA A 273 11.01 11.71 -4.48
C ALA A 273 10.23 11.30 -5.75
N GLY A 274 9.54 12.24 -6.40
CA GLY A 274 8.86 12.03 -7.68
C GLY A 274 7.46 11.44 -7.56
N TYR A 275 6.81 11.56 -6.41
CA TYR A 275 5.38 11.27 -6.29
C TYR A 275 4.55 12.33 -7.02
N ARG A 276 3.33 11.98 -7.39
CA ARG A 276 2.39 12.84 -8.13
C ARG A 276 1.35 13.49 -7.23
N SER A 277 1.04 12.84 -6.12
CA SER A 277 0.11 13.35 -5.11
C SER A 277 0.40 12.77 -3.73
N ALA A 278 -0.22 13.36 -2.72
CA ALA A 278 -0.20 12.84 -1.36
C ALA A 278 -1.56 13.01 -0.68
N THR A 279 -2.00 11.97 0.04
CA THR A 279 -3.24 11.99 0.84
C THR A 279 -2.95 12.32 2.30
N SER A 280 -3.84 13.09 2.91
CA SER A 280 -3.80 13.50 4.32
C SER A 280 -4.87 12.78 5.14
N THR A 281 -5.06 13.22 6.37
CA THR A 281 -6.19 12.83 7.24
C THR A 281 -7.18 13.99 7.45
N GLU A 282 -7.00 15.10 6.75
CA GLU A 282 -7.97 16.18 6.77
C GLU A 282 -9.29 15.69 6.17
N SER A 283 -10.40 16.09 6.83
CA SER A 283 -11.73 15.62 6.42
C SER A 283 -12.28 16.47 5.29
N GLY A 284 -12.62 15.84 4.16
CA GLY A 284 -13.16 16.54 3.01
C GLY A 284 -13.17 15.69 1.75
N LEU A 285 -13.41 16.35 0.62
CA LEU A 285 -13.28 15.77 -0.71
C LEU A 285 -11.94 16.15 -1.32
N ALA A 286 -11.25 15.18 -1.87
CA ALA A 286 -10.04 15.42 -2.63
C ALA A 286 -10.31 16.33 -3.85
N ARG A 287 -9.44 17.31 -4.09
CA ARG A 287 -9.59 18.30 -5.16
C ARG A 287 -8.31 18.42 -6.00
N PRO A 288 -8.42 18.73 -7.29
CA PRO A 288 -7.24 18.93 -8.13
C PRO A 288 -6.36 20.13 -7.71
N SER A 289 -6.86 21.05 -6.89
CA SER A 289 -6.08 22.16 -6.32
C SER A 289 -5.12 21.74 -5.22
N ASP A 290 -5.38 20.58 -4.56
CA ASP A 290 -4.72 20.19 -3.30
C ASP A 290 -3.92 18.89 -3.43
N LEU A 291 -3.27 18.68 -4.57
CA LEU A 291 -2.58 17.42 -4.90
C LEU A 291 -1.60 16.92 -3.83
N TRP A 292 -1.09 17.79 -2.98
CA TRP A 292 -0.08 17.45 -1.97
C TRP A 292 -0.65 17.29 -0.56
N SER A 293 -1.97 17.40 -0.43
CA SER A 293 -2.70 17.22 0.82
C SER A 293 -4.15 16.83 0.55
N LEU A 294 -4.36 15.85 -0.31
CA LEU A 294 -5.70 15.38 -0.67
C LEU A 294 -6.48 14.94 0.57
N ASP A 295 -7.64 15.54 0.79
CA ASP A 295 -8.53 15.24 1.89
C ASP A 295 -9.12 13.83 1.76
N ARG A 296 -9.40 13.21 2.91
CA ARG A 296 -10.04 11.90 2.99
C ARG A 296 -11.16 11.88 4.02
N ILE A 297 -12.09 10.97 3.86
CA ILE A 297 -13.17 10.70 4.82
C ILE A 297 -12.78 9.50 5.66
N ARG A 298 -12.53 9.72 6.96
CA ARG A 298 -12.17 8.63 7.88
C ARG A 298 -13.36 7.74 8.17
N ILE A 299 -13.14 6.45 8.10
CA ILE A 299 -14.09 5.41 8.50
C ILE A 299 -13.62 4.79 9.83
N GLU A 300 -14.56 4.63 10.75
CA GLU A 300 -14.31 4.25 12.14
C GLU A 300 -15.21 3.08 12.56
N LEU A 301 -14.93 2.51 13.74
CA LEU A 301 -15.72 1.44 14.31
C LEU A 301 -17.20 1.84 14.46
N GLY A 302 -18.08 1.00 13.93
CA GLY A 302 -19.52 1.21 13.95
C GLY A 302 -20.05 2.10 12.83
N ASP A 303 -19.20 2.53 11.91
CA ASP A 303 -19.65 3.22 10.70
C ASP A 303 -20.32 2.23 9.74
N GLY A 304 -21.60 1.99 9.88
CA GLY A 304 -22.41 1.31 8.87
C GLY A 304 -22.70 2.21 7.67
N SER A 305 -23.63 1.76 6.80
CA SER A 305 -24.01 2.58 5.64
C SER A 305 -24.69 3.91 6.00
N PRO A 306 -25.47 4.06 7.09
CA PRO A 306 -26.05 5.35 7.46
C PRO A 306 -24.98 6.38 7.88
N GLU A 307 -23.97 5.97 8.64
CA GLU A 307 -22.86 6.81 9.06
C GLU A 307 -22.01 7.24 7.86
N LEU A 308 -21.74 6.30 6.94
CA LEU A 308 -21.05 6.60 5.68
C LEU A 308 -21.81 7.62 4.85
N GLU A 309 -23.13 7.46 4.66
CA GLU A 309 -23.99 8.43 3.96
C GLU A 309 -23.91 9.82 4.60
N SER A 310 -23.99 9.87 5.92
CA SER A 310 -23.86 11.11 6.68
C SER A 310 -22.50 11.78 6.46
N LYS A 311 -21.40 11.02 6.54
CA LYS A 311 -20.04 11.53 6.32
C LYS A 311 -19.83 12.04 4.89
N LEU A 312 -20.31 11.30 3.88
CA LEU A 312 -20.26 11.72 2.48
C LEU A 312 -21.06 13.01 2.25
N THR A 313 -22.28 13.08 2.77
CA THR A 313 -23.13 14.27 2.67
C THR A 313 -22.48 15.47 3.36
N ALA A 314 -21.93 15.30 4.55
CA ALA A 314 -21.22 16.35 5.28
C ALA A 314 -19.98 16.86 4.53
N ALA A 315 -19.29 15.98 3.79
CA ALA A 315 -18.17 16.37 2.92
C ALA A 315 -18.61 17.03 1.61
N GLY A 316 -19.90 16.93 1.22
CA GLY A 316 -20.45 17.51 0.01
C GLY A 316 -20.37 16.59 -1.22
N ALA A 317 -20.38 15.26 -1.01
CA ALA A 317 -20.35 14.24 -2.06
C ALA A 317 -21.76 13.87 -2.55
#